data_fbf19145b91b04e5c505185d6a39f9a4
#
_entry.id   fbf19145b91b04e5c505185d6a39f9a4
#
_cell.length_a   1.000
_cell.length_b   1.000
_cell.length_c   1.000
_cell.angle_alpha   90.00
_cell.angle_beta   90.00
_cell.angle_gamma   90.00
#
_symmetry.space_group_name_H-M   'P 1'
#
loop_
_entity.id
_entity.type
_entity.pdbx_description
1 polymer ?
#
loop_
_entity_poly.entity_id
_entity_poly.type
_entity_poly.pdbx_seq_one_letter_code
_entity_poly.pdbx_strand_id
1 'polypeptide(L)'
;MLSKQPRRLSLVVKTMSMDQREKIITCIRKKIKENAEVLARMGVEETGMGNVGDKILKHHLVADKTPGTEDITTTAWSGDRGLTLIEMGPFGVIGAITPCTNPSETVLCNTMGMLAGGNTVVFNPHPAAVKTSIYAINLLNEASLESGGPDNIAVTVEKPTLETSNIMMKHKDIHLIAATGGPGVVTAVLSSGKRGIGAGAGNPPALVDDTADI
;
A
#
# COMPACT_ATOMS: atom_id res chain seq x y z
N MET A 1 14.49 -8.69 13.56
CA MET A 1 14.20 -10.07 13.12
C MET A 1 12.77 -10.10 12.62
N LEU A 2 12.55 -10.24 11.31
CA LEU A 2 11.20 -10.48 10.77
C LEU A 2 10.76 -11.85 11.28
N SER A 3 9.81 -11.87 12.20
CA SER A 3 9.31 -13.10 12.81
C SER A 3 8.64 -14.00 11.75
N LYS A 4 8.50 -15.33 12.04
CA LYS A 4 7.79 -16.28 11.17
C LYS A 4 6.28 -15.93 10.97
N GLN A 5 5.77 -14.92 11.65
CA GLN A 5 4.37 -14.48 11.62
C GLN A 5 3.88 -14.00 10.24
N PRO A 6 4.61 -13.13 9.47
CA PRO A 6 4.10 -12.66 8.18
C PRO A 6 3.83 -13.78 7.18
N ARG A 7 4.65 -14.84 7.19
CA ARG A 7 4.46 -15.99 6.29
C ARG A 7 3.23 -16.82 6.65
N ARG A 8 2.98 -17.05 7.94
CA ARG A 8 1.76 -17.77 8.40
C ARG A 8 0.51 -16.99 8.06
N LEU A 9 0.57 -15.68 8.26
CA LEU A 9 -0.53 -14.77 8.00
C LEU A 9 -0.86 -14.68 6.51
N SER A 10 0.15 -14.62 5.64
CA SER A 10 -0.08 -14.62 4.19
C SER A 10 -0.80 -15.89 3.71
N LEU A 11 -0.58 -17.02 4.37
CA LEU A 11 -1.33 -18.25 4.07
C LEU A 11 -2.80 -18.12 4.45
N VAL A 12 -3.11 -17.48 5.58
CA VAL A 12 -4.51 -17.22 6.00
C VAL A 12 -5.19 -16.30 5.00
N VAL A 13 -4.58 -15.16 4.70
CA VAL A 13 -5.15 -14.17 3.76
C VAL A 13 -5.33 -14.75 2.35
N LYS A 14 -4.40 -15.60 1.90
CA LYS A 14 -4.48 -16.31 0.63
C LYS A 14 -5.71 -17.19 0.51
N THR A 15 -6.16 -17.79 1.62
CA THR A 15 -7.31 -18.71 1.65
C THR A 15 -8.63 -18.02 1.95
N MET A 16 -8.62 -16.71 2.23
CA MET A 16 -9.84 -15.93 2.46
C MET A 16 -10.66 -15.80 1.18
N SER A 17 -11.98 -15.93 1.32
CA SER A 17 -12.90 -15.66 0.21
C SER A 17 -12.87 -14.18 -0.20
N MET A 18 -13.37 -13.90 -1.40
CA MET A 18 -13.55 -12.50 -1.85
C MET A 18 -14.43 -11.72 -0.89
N ASP A 19 -15.56 -12.32 -0.42
CA ASP A 19 -16.48 -11.69 0.54
C ASP A 19 -15.81 -11.32 1.87
N GLN A 20 -14.92 -12.17 2.36
CA GLN A 20 -14.18 -11.89 3.59
C GLN A 20 -13.22 -10.70 3.40
N ARG A 21 -12.50 -10.67 2.29
CA ARG A 21 -11.60 -9.56 1.94
C ARG A 21 -12.37 -8.27 1.73
N GLU A 22 -13.53 -8.32 1.07
CA GLU A 22 -14.40 -7.17 0.87
C GLU A 22 -14.92 -6.59 2.18
N LYS A 23 -15.33 -7.43 3.14
CA LYS A 23 -15.73 -6.97 4.47
C LYS A 23 -14.63 -6.19 5.18
N ILE A 24 -13.38 -6.67 5.09
CA ILE A 24 -12.23 -5.98 5.67
C ILE A 24 -12.01 -4.63 4.96
N ILE A 25 -12.01 -4.61 3.63
CA ILE A 25 -11.81 -3.39 2.82
C ILE A 25 -12.90 -2.36 3.12
N THR A 26 -14.16 -2.79 3.21
CA THR A 26 -15.27 -1.92 3.59
C THR A 26 -15.07 -1.30 4.98
N CYS A 27 -14.61 -2.08 5.96
CA CYS A 27 -14.29 -1.58 7.30
C CYS A 27 -13.08 -0.60 7.26
N ILE A 28 -12.05 -0.90 6.46
CA ILE A 28 -10.91 0.00 6.24
C ILE A 28 -11.38 1.34 5.67
N ARG A 29 -12.22 1.34 4.63
CA ARG A 29 -12.77 2.57 4.02
C ARG A 29 -13.52 3.43 5.04
N LYS A 30 -14.32 2.79 5.91
CA LYS A 30 -15.02 3.46 7.01
C LYS A 30 -14.02 4.10 7.99
N LYS A 31 -13.05 3.35 8.50
CA LYS A 31 -12.04 3.85 9.43
C LYS A 31 -11.20 4.99 8.86
N ILE A 32 -10.85 4.94 7.58
CA ILE A 32 -10.14 6.05 6.92
C ILE A 32 -10.96 7.34 6.99
N LYS A 33 -12.26 7.28 6.68
CA LYS A 33 -13.14 8.46 6.73
C LYS A 33 -13.29 9.01 8.15
N GLU A 34 -13.46 8.13 9.14
CA GLU A 34 -13.59 8.52 10.55
C GLU A 34 -12.31 9.14 11.12
N ASN A 35 -11.12 8.78 10.57
CA ASN A 35 -9.82 9.25 11.04
C ASN A 35 -9.13 10.22 10.06
N ALA A 36 -9.82 10.70 9.03
CA ALA A 36 -9.23 11.52 7.97
C ALA A 36 -8.56 12.79 8.51
N GLU A 37 -9.17 13.47 9.48
CA GLU A 37 -8.61 14.66 10.12
C GLU A 37 -7.35 14.34 10.94
N VAL A 38 -7.36 13.28 11.73
CA VAL A 38 -6.20 12.86 12.54
C VAL A 38 -5.02 12.49 11.66
N LEU A 39 -5.25 11.68 10.64
CA LEU A 39 -4.23 11.28 9.66
C LEU A 39 -3.64 12.49 8.92
N ALA A 40 -4.50 13.45 8.52
CA ALA A 40 -4.08 14.66 7.83
C ALA A 40 -3.20 15.55 8.72
N ARG A 41 -3.61 15.80 9.96
CA ARG A 41 -2.83 16.59 10.92
C ARG A 41 -1.48 15.94 11.22
N MET A 42 -1.47 14.65 11.55
CA MET A 42 -0.24 13.90 11.79
C MET A 42 0.72 13.97 10.59
N GLY A 43 0.19 13.78 9.39
CA GLY A 43 1.00 13.82 8.17
C GLY A 43 1.64 15.19 7.93
N VAL A 44 0.90 16.28 8.12
CA VAL A 44 1.44 17.66 7.97
C VAL A 44 2.45 17.97 9.07
N GLU A 45 2.12 17.66 10.33
CA GLU A 45 3.01 17.93 11.47
C GLU A 45 4.33 17.17 11.40
N GLU A 46 4.30 15.90 10.98
CA GLU A 46 5.51 15.07 10.91
C GLU A 46 6.38 15.37 9.69
N THR A 47 5.77 15.66 8.54
CA THR A 47 6.51 15.81 7.27
C THR A 47 6.75 17.25 6.86
N GLY A 48 5.99 18.19 7.39
CA GLY A 48 5.97 19.60 6.94
C GLY A 48 5.39 19.79 5.53
N MET A 49 4.71 18.78 4.97
CA MET A 49 4.26 18.80 3.58
C MET A 49 2.75 18.88 3.44
N GLY A 50 2.30 19.75 2.54
CA GLY A 50 0.89 20.00 2.23
C GLY A 50 0.16 20.79 3.31
N ASN A 51 -1.18 20.79 3.24
CA ASN A 51 -2.04 21.38 4.25
C ASN A 51 -3.10 20.38 4.72
N VAL A 52 -3.62 20.60 5.92
CA VAL A 52 -4.56 19.66 6.56
C VAL A 52 -5.84 19.49 5.75
N GLY A 53 -6.40 20.59 5.22
CA GLY A 53 -7.65 20.53 4.46
C GLY A 53 -7.56 19.64 3.23
N ASP A 54 -6.52 19.83 2.41
CA ASP A 54 -6.30 19.02 1.21
C ASP A 54 -6.01 17.56 1.56
N LYS A 55 -5.28 17.31 2.65
CA LYS A 55 -5.01 15.94 3.08
C LYS A 55 -6.25 15.22 3.59
N ILE A 56 -7.19 15.92 4.24
CA ILE A 56 -8.50 15.36 4.59
C ILE A 56 -9.23 14.91 3.32
N LEU A 57 -9.30 15.78 2.30
CA LEU A 57 -9.90 15.44 1.01
C LEU A 57 -9.23 14.23 0.34
N LYS A 58 -7.89 14.16 0.41
CA LYS A 58 -7.13 13.01 -0.10
C LYS A 58 -7.48 11.71 0.64
N HIS A 59 -7.65 11.73 1.96
CA HIS A 59 -8.05 10.52 2.68
C HIS A 59 -9.46 10.07 2.30
N HIS A 60 -10.40 11.00 2.10
CA HIS A 60 -11.72 10.66 1.57
C HIS A 60 -11.61 10.07 0.16
N LEU A 61 -10.78 10.66 -0.71
CA LEU A 61 -10.52 10.14 -2.06
C LEU A 61 -9.93 8.72 -2.00
N VAL A 62 -8.96 8.48 -1.11
CA VAL A 62 -8.38 7.15 -0.88
C VAL A 62 -9.46 6.14 -0.48
N ALA A 63 -10.33 6.50 0.47
CA ALA A 63 -11.40 5.63 0.92
C ALA A 63 -12.42 5.30 -0.17
N ASP A 64 -12.74 6.29 -1.03
CA ASP A 64 -13.82 6.15 -2.01
C ASP A 64 -13.35 5.59 -3.37
N LYS A 65 -12.09 5.83 -3.75
CA LYS A 65 -11.62 5.57 -5.11
C LYS A 65 -10.50 4.54 -5.22
N THR A 66 -9.90 4.11 -4.10
CA THR A 66 -8.91 3.03 -4.17
C THR A 66 -9.59 1.74 -4.60
N PRO A 67 -9.11 1.07 -5.67
CA PRO A 67 -9.64 -0.21 -6.11
C PRO A 67 -9.55 -1.28 -5.01
N GLY A 68 -10.58 -2.11 -4.93
CA GLY A 68 -10.69 -3.24 -3.99
C GLY A 68 -10.96 -4.56 -4.71
N THR A 69 -11.78 -5.40 -4.10
CA THR A 69 -12.14 -6.71 -4.67
C THR A 69 -12.98 -6.60 -5.94
N GLU A 70 -13.65 -5.47 -6.15
CA GLU A 70 -14.45 -5.17 -7.33
C GLU A 70 -13.64 -5.21 -8.64
N ASP A 71 -12.33 -4.94 -8.58
CA ASP A 71 -11.44 -4.95 -9.73
C ASP A 71 -10.77 -6.33 -9.96
N ILE A 72 -10.96 -7.29 -9.06
CA ILE A 72 -10.43 -8.65 -9.18
C ILE A 72 -11.46 -9.52 -9.92
N THR A 73 -11.55 -9.36 -11.23
CA THR A 73 -12.52 -10.09 -12.07
C THR A 73 -11.86 -11.22 -12.85
N THR A 74 -12.57 -12.34 -12.98
CA THR A 74 -12.16 -13.44 -13.86
C THR A 74 -12.37 -13.04 -15.32
N THR A 75 -11.35 -13.23 -16.15
CA THR A 75 -11.45 -13.02 -17.60
C THR A 75 -11.53 -14.38 -18.29
N ALA A 76 -12.50 -14.53 -19.20
CA ALA A 76 -12.72 -15.76 -19.93
C ALA A 76 -12.78 -15.52 -21.44
N TRP A 77 -12.11 -16.39 -22.19
CA TRP A 77 -12.22 -16.47 -23.66
C TRP A 77 -12.65 -17.86 -24.06
N SER A 78 -13.64 -17.94 -24.93
CA SER A 78 -14.12 -19.19 -25.49
C SER A 78 -14.02 -19.16 -27.01
N GLY A 79 -13.73 -20.31 -27.63
CA GLY A 79 -13.66 -20.47 -29.07
C GLY A 79 -13.75 -21.96 -29.45
N ASP A 80 -13.66 -22.27 -30.75
CA ASP A 80 -13.83 -23.63 -31.28
C ASP A 80 -12.84 -24.67 -30.71
N ARG A 81 -11.72 -24.21 -30.13
CA ARG A 81 -10.65 -25.07 -29.63
C ARG A 81 -10.56 -25.11 -28.10
N GLY A 82 -11.51 -24.50 -27.38
CA GLY A 82 -11.54 -24.57 -25.92
C GLY A 82 -11.89 -23.27 -25.22
N LEU A 83 -11.68 -23.29 -23.90
CA LEU A 83 -11.95 -22.20 -22.96
C LEU A 83 -10.65 -21.85 -22.23
N THR A 84 -10.32 -20.56 -22.15
CA THR A 84 -9.24 -20.03 -21.31
C THR A 84 -9.83 -19.16 -20.21
N LEU A 85 -9.46 -19.43 -18.97
CA LEU A 85 -9.78 -18.61 -17.80
C LEU A 85 -8.50 -17.98 -17.26
N ILE A 86 -8.56 -16.69 -16.92
CA ILE A 86 -7.51 -15.98 -16.22
C ILE A 86 -8.06 -15.46 -14.90
N GLU A 87 -7.41 -15.86 -13.82
CA GLU A 87 -7.70 -15.39 -12.47
C GLU A 87 -6.42 -14.83 -11.82
N MET A 88 -6.58 -13.78 -11.00
CA MET A 88 -5.48 -13.18 -10.26
C MET A 88 -5.17 -14.00 -9.01
N GLY A 89 -3.89 -14.35 -8.82
CA GLY A 89 -3.40 -15.08 -7.65
C GLY A 89 -2.47 -14.23 -6.79
N PRO A 90 -2.44 -14.45 -5.46
CA PRO A 90 -1.58 -13.69 -4.55
C PRO A 90 -0.11 -14.03 -4.70
N PHE A 91 0.75 -13.03 -4.54
CA PHE A 91 2.19 -13.20 -4.36
C PHE A 91 2.55 -13.72 -2.96
N GLY A 92 1.71 -13.42 -1.96
CA GLY A 92 1.92 -13.76 -0.55
C GLY A 92 2.32 -12.55 0.28
N VAL A 93 3.58 -12.43 0.67
CA VAL A 93 4.07 -11.24 1.38
C VAL A 93 4.67 -10.27 0.38
N ILE A 94 4.19 -9.02 0.41
CA ILE A 94 4.69 -7.93 -0.41
C ILE A 94 5.46 -6.95 0.48
N GLY A 95 6.66 -6.53 0.04
CA GLY A 95 7.37 -5.42 0.66
C GLY A 95 6.93 -4.10 0.03
N ALA A 96 6.66 -3.08 0.83
CA ALA A 96 6.26 -1.76 0.33
C ALA A 96 7.16 -0.66 0.89
N ILE A 97 7.78 0.11 0.02
CA ILE A 97 8.56 1.31 0.37
C ILE A 97 7.69 2.52 0.06
N THR A 98 7.44 3.36 1.08
CA THR A 98 6.50 4.48 0.96
C THR A 98 7.17 5.83 1.14
N PRO A 99 6.67 6.89 0.46
CA PRO A 99 7.25 8.22 0.47
C PRO A 99 6.84 9.03 1.72
N CYS A 100 7.47 10.19 1.92
CA CYS A 100 7.04 11.16 2.93
C CYS A 100 5.94 12.13 2.43
N THR A 101 5.75 12.24 1.12
CA THR A 101 4.77 13.19 0.53
C THR A 101 3.32 12.80 0.80
N ASN A 102 3.02 11.50 0.75
CA ASN A 102 1.70 10.92 1.02
C ASN A 102 1.85 9.65 1.85
N PRO A 103 2.30 9.76 3.12
CA PRO A 103 2.70 8.59 3.91
C PRO A 103 1.52 7.67 4.24
N SER A 104 0.48 8.19 4.87
CA SER A 104 -0.72 7.44 5.24
C SER A 104 -1.51 7.02 4.01
N GLU A 105 -1.69 7.93 3.06
CA GLU A 105 -2.44 7.67 1.83
C GLU A 105 -1.85 6.46 1.07
N THR A 106 -0.53 6.41 0.94
CA THR A 106 0.16 5.30 0.24
C THR A 106 0.05 3.99 1.02
N VAL A 107 0.19 4.04 2.35
CA VAL A 107 0.00 2.84 3.21
C VAL A 107 -1.40 2.28 3.05
N LEU A 108 -2.42 3.14 3.11
CA LEU A 108 -3.83 2.76 3.00
C LEU A 108 -4.18 2.20 1.62
N CYS A 109 -3.82 2.91 0.54
CA CYS A 109 -4.04 2.46 -0.85
C CYS A 109 -3.38 1.10 -1.11
N ASN A 110 -2.08 1.00 -0.81
CA ASN A 110 -1.33 -0.22 -1.07
C ASN A 110 -1.92 -1.41 -0.31
N THR A 111 -2.30 -1.23 0.96
CA THR A 111 -2.86 -2.33 1.74
C THR A 111 -4.20 -2.78 1.18
N MET A 112 -5.11 -1.86 0.80
CA MET A 112 -6.41 -2.23 0.23
C MET A 112 -6.25 -3.03 -1.07
N GLY A 113 -5.44 -2.55 -2.02
CA GLY A 113 -5.22 -3.26 -3.29
C GLY A 113 -4.49 -4.60 -3.10
N MET A 114 -3.48 -4.64 -2.22
CA MET A 114 -2.73 -5.87 -1.96
C MET A 114 -3.59 -6.91 -1.22
N LEU A 115 -4.42 -6.48 -0.25
CA LEU A 115 -5.37 -7.33 0.45
C LEU A 115 -6.45 -7.86 -0.49
N ALA A 116 -6.99 -7.03 -1.39
CA ALA A 116 -7.93 -7.45 -2.42
C ALA A 116 -7.36 -8.61 -3.24
N GLY A 117 -6.09 -8.53 -3.64
CA GLY A 117 -5.36 -9.60 -4.31
C GLY A 117 -4.92 -10.76 -3.41
N GLY A 118 -5.31 -10.80 -2.13
CA GLY A 118 -4.99 -11.91 -1.21
C GLY A 118 -3.58 -11.86 -0.62
N ASN A 119 -2.96 -10.68 -0.53
CA ASN A 119 -1.59 -10.50 -0.03
C ASN A 119 -1.57 -9.82 1.34
N THR A 120 -0.45 -9.97 2.04
CA THR A 120 -0.08 -9.21 3.24
C THR A 120 1.09 -8.28 2.94
N VAL A 121 1.27 -7.22 3.73
CA VAL A 121 2.24 -6.16 3.44
C VAL A 121 3.21 -5.94 4.59
N VAL A 122 4.49 -5.79 4.24
CA VAL A 122 5.54 -5.31 5.14
C VAL A 122 6.00 -3.95 4.64
N PHE A 123 5.76 -2.90 5.42
CA PHE A 123 6.14 -1.55 5.05
C PHE A 123 7.55 -1.17 5.53
N ASN A 124 8.24 -0.38 4.73
CA ASN A 124 9.42 0.38 5.10
C ASN A 124 9.17 1.84 4.74
N PRO A 125 8.58 2.63 5.66
CA PRO A 125 8.20 4.00 5.40
C PRO A 125 9.42 4.91 5.29
N HIS A 126 9.22 6.11 4.73
CA HIS A 126 10.25 7.14 4.74
C HIS A 126 10.57 7.55 6.20
N PRO A 127 11.85 7.76 6.58
CA PRO A 127 12.22 8.13 7.95
C PRO A 127 11.52 9.36 8.51
N ALA A 128 11.14 10.32 7.66
CA ALA A 128 10.40 11.52 8.05
C ALA A 128 8.87 11.33 8.15
N ALA A 129 8.36 10.09 8.12
CA ALA A 129 6.91 9.82 8.12
C ALA A 129 6.56 8.51 8.84
N VAL A 130 7.33 8.16 9.85
CA VAL A 130 7.22 6.87 10.56
C VAL A 130 5.98 6.82 11.43
N LYS A 131 5.71 7.88 12.20
CA LYS A 131 4.58 7.93 13.15
C LYS A 131 3.25 7.88 12.43
N THR A 132 3.10 8.68 11.39
CA THR A 132 1.89 8.70 10.55
C THR A 132 1.65 7.35 9.88
N SER A 133 2.72 6.72 9.37
CA SER A 133 2.63 5.40 8.75
C SER A 133 2.24 4.31 9.76
N ILE A 134 2.81 4.32 10.96
CA ILE A 134 2.46 3.39 12.04
C ILE A 134 0.98 3.54 12.43
N TYR A 135 0.52 4.78 12.60
CA TYR A 135 -0.88 5.05 12.93
C TYR A 135 -1.83 4.49 11.86
N ALA A 136 -1.54 4.74 10.58
CA ALA A 136 -2.32 4.19 9.47
C ALA A 136 -2.34 2.66 9.47
N ILE A 137 -1.20 2.00 9.74
CA ILE A 137 -1.10 0.54 9.82
C ILE A 137 -1.93 -0.03 11.00
N ASN A 138 -1.94 0.65 12.14
CA ASN A 138 -2.77 0.24 13.27
C ASN A 138 -4.26 0.29 12.92
N LEU A 139 -4.71 1.36 12.25
CA LEU A 139 -6.10 1.46 11.77
C LEU A 139 -6.48 0.32 10.82
N LEU A 140 -5.56 -0.09 9.93
CA LEU A 140 -5.77 -1.21 9.01
C LEU A 140 -5.95 -2.54 9.76
N ASN A 141 -5.11 -2.80 10.76
CA ASN A 141 -5.18 -4.02 11.55
C ASN A 141 -6.42 -4.04 12.46
N GLU A 142 -6.78 -2.90 13.05
CA GLU A 142 -8.04 -2.75 13.78
C GLU A 142 -9.25 -3.04 12.89
N ALA A 143 -9.29 -2.47 11.68
CA ALA A 143 -10.37 -2.72 10.73
C ALA A 143 -10.48 -4.20 10.34
N SER A 144 -9.34 -4.87 10.19
CA SER A 144 -9.32 -6.31 9.93
C SER A 144 -9.93 -7.10 11.08
N LEU A 145 -9.51 -6.83 12.31
CA LEU A 145 -10.03 -7.51 13.51
C LEU A 145 -11.53 -7.26 13.73
N GLU A 146 -11.98 -6.03 13.59
CA GLU A 146 -13.40 -5.66 13.75
C GLU A 146 -14.31 -6.33 12.73
N SER A 147 -13.79 -6.60 11.53
CA SER A 147 -14.52 -7.32 10.47
C SER A 147 -14.38 -8.84 10.52
N GLY A 148 -13.75 -9.39 11.58
CA GLY A 148 -13.52 -10.82 11.74
C GLY A 148 -12.35 -11.36 10.92
N GLY A 149 -11.49 -10.49 10.40
CA GLY A 149 -10.26 -10.84 9.70
C GLY A 149 -9.09 -11.12 10.66
N PRO A 150 -7.92 -11.50 10.11
CA PRO A 150 -6.74 -11.75 10.90
C PRO A 150 -6.08 -10.45 11.36
N ASP A 151 -5.34 -10.52 12.47
CA ASP A 151 -4.45 -9.46 12.91
C ASP A 151 -3.20 -9.34 12.00
N ASN A 152 -2.58 -8.17 11.98
CA ASN A 152 -1.30 -7.91 11.30
C ASN A 152 -1.32 -8.12 9.77
N ILE A 153 -2.42 -7.79 9.10
CA ILE A 153 -2.49 -7.79 7.61
C ILE A 153 -1.46 -6.84 7.00
N ALA A 154 -1.07 -5.81 7.74
CA ALA A 154 0.00 -4.88 7.44
C ALA A 154 0.92 -4.72 8.65
N VAL A 155 2.23 -4.74 8.42
CA VAL A 155 3.25 -4.51 9.46
C VAL A 155 4.32 -3.56 8.95
N THR A 156 5.11 -2.97 9.85
CA THR A 156 6.15 -2.00 9.47
C THR A 156 7.42 -2.17 10.26
N VAL A 157 8.50 -1.57 9.75
CA VAL A 157 9.75 -1.38 10.48
C VAL A 157 9.63 -0.12 11.35
N GLU A 158 9.95 -0.21 12.62
CA GLU A 158 9.92 0.94 13.54
C GLU A 158 11.00 1.98 13.23
N LYS A 159 12.16 1.53 12.74
CA LYS A 159 13.31 2.38 12.41
C LYS A 159 13.73 2.12 10.97
N PRO A 160 13.06 2.76 10.00
CA PRO A 160 13.38 2.58 8.59
C PRO A 160 14.73 3.20 8.24
N THR A 161 15.55 2.44 7.52
CA THR A 161 16.87 2.84 7.02
C THR A 161 17.08 2.27 5.62
N LEU A 162 18.15 2.70 4.94
CA LEU A 162 18.58 2.07 3.70
C LEU A 162 18.94 0.59 3.90
N GLU A 163 19.47 0.24 5.05
CA GLU A 163 19.79 -1.14 5.41
C GLU A 163 18.51 -1.99 5.51
N THR A 164 17.47 -1.51 6.21
CA THR A 164 16.19 -2.23 6.30
C THR A 164 15.51 -2.38 4.95
N SER A 165 15.64 -1.38 4.06
CA SER A 165 15.19 -1.49 2.66
C SER A 165 15.94 -2.59 1.91
N ASN A 166 17.26 -2.66 2.05
CA ASN A 166 18.08 -3.70 1.43
C ASN A 166 17.76 -5.10 1.97
N ILE A 167 17.52 -5.23 3.28
CA ILE A 167 17.08 -6.49 3.90
C ILE A 167 15.74 -6.91 3.32
N MET A 168 14.78 -5.98 3.22
CA MET A 168 13.46 -6.23 2.61
C MET A 168 13.59 -6.71 1.16
N MET A 169 14.39 -6.02 0.34
CA MET A 169 14.64 -6.38 -1.06
C MET A 169 15.27 -7.76 -1.24
N LYS A 170 16.04 -8.23 -0.26
CA LYS A 170 16.72 -9.54 -0.31
C LYS A 170 15.99 -10.66 0.45
N HIS A 171 14.96 -10.32 1.23
CA HIS A 171 14.30 -11.29 2.12
C HIS A 171 13.57 -12.38 1.32
N LYS A 172 13.87 -13.66 1.59
CA LYS A 172 13.35 -14.81 0.83
C LYS A 172 11.83 -14.97 0.82
N ASP A 173 11.15 -14.52 1.89
CA ASP A 173 9.71 -14.65 2.03
C ASP A 173 8.93 -13.43 1.46
N ILE A 174 9.63 -12.42 0.93
CA ILE A 174 9.03 -11.29 0.20
C ILE A 174 9.18 -11.56 -1.29
N HIS A 175 8.05 -11.65 -2.01
CA HIS A 175 8.03 -12.09 -3.40
C HIS A 175 7.86 -10.95 -4.41
N LEU A 176 7.37 -9.81 -3.94
CA LEU A 176 7.17 -8.59 -4.74
C LEU A 176 7.56 -7.38 -3.89
N ILE A 177 8.16 -6.37 -4.51
CA ILE A 177 8.41 -5.07 -3.89
C ILE A 177 7.60 -4.00 -4.63
N ALA A 178 6.77 -3.25 -3.90
CA ALA A 178 6.14 -2.04 -4.40
C ALA A 178 6.87 -0.82 -3.82
N ALA A 179 7.43 0.02 -4.67
CA ALA A 179 8.15 1.20 -4.23
C ALA A 179 7.53 2.47 -4.81
N THR A 180 7.18 3.39 -3.93
CA THR A 180 6.77 4.74 -4.29
C THR A 180 7.77 5.72 -3.69
N GLY A 181 8.47 6.47 -4.53
CA GLY A 181 9.51 7.38 -4.05
C GLY A 181 10.37 7.96 -5.16
N GLY A 182 11.52 8.49 -4.78
CA GLY A 182 12.46 9.09 -5.72
C GLY A 182 13.10 8.07 -6.68
N PRO A 183 13.71 8.54 -7.79
CA PRO A 183 14.29 7.68 -8.83
C PRO A 183 15.30 6.66 -8.29
N GLY A 184 16.10 7.03 -7.28
CA GLY A 184 17.10 6.14 -6.69
C GLY A 184 16.48 4.90 -6.01
N VAL A 185 15.37 5.06 -5.29
CA VAL A 185 14.65 3.95 -4.65
C VAL A 185 14.03 3.02 -5.70
N VAL A 186 13.40 3.60 -6.72
CA VAL A 186 12.79 2.85 -7.82
C VAL A 186 13.86 2.03 -8.56
N THR A 187 14.98 2.66 -8.91
CA THR A 187 16.11 1.97 -9.57
C THR A 187 16.65 0.83 -8.71
N ALA A 188 16.83 1.05 -7.40
CA ALA A 188 17.31 0.01 -6.48
C ALA A 188 16.36 -1.20 -6.44
N VAL A 189 15.05 -0.95 -6.39
CA VAL A 189 14.03 -2.02 -6.39
C VAL A 189 14.04 -2.79 -7.72
N LEU A 190 14.02 -2.10 -8.86
CA LEU A 190 14.03 -2.75 -10.17
C LEU A 190 15.33 -3.53 -10.43
N SER A 191 16.45 -3.11 -9.82
CA SER A 191 17.76 -3.78 -9.94
C SER A 191 17.97 -4.86 -8.86
N SER A 192 17.02 -5.08 -7.94
CA SER A 192 17.18 -5.99 -6.79
C SER A 192 17.14 -7.48 -7.15
N GLY A 193 16.74 -7.82 -8.37
CA GLY A 193 16.49 -9.19 -8.83
C GLY A 193 15.15 -9.77 -8.39
N LYS A 194 14.34 -9.03 -7.63
CA LYS A 194 12.94 -9.37 -7.30
C LYS A 194 11.98 -8.73 -8.31
N ARG A 195 10.75 -9.26 -8.32
CA ARG A 195 9.66 -8.57 -9.00
C ARG A 195 9.43 -7.23 -8.32
N GLY A 196 9.42 -6.15 -9.09
CA GLY A 196 9.27 -4.79 -8.59
C GLY A 196 8.20 -4.02 -9.34
N ILE A 197 7.40 -3.26 -8.59
CA ILE A 197 6.53 -2.21 -9.12
C ILE A 197 7.10 -0.90 -8.58
N GLY A 198 7.57 -0.04 -9.48
CA GLY A 198 8.18 1.24 -9.12
C GLY A 198 7.33 2.40 -9.61
N ALA A 199 6.91 3.27 -8.69
CA ALA A 199 6.29 4.55 -8.97
C ALA A 199 7.28 5.67 -8.61
N GLY A 200 7.88 6.28 -9.61
CA GLY A 200 8.83 7.38 -9.48
C GLY A 200 8.14 8.74 -9.35
N ALA A 201 8.95 9.79 -9.44
CA ALA A 201 8.45 11.17 -9.44
C ALA A 201 7.55 11.43 -10.67
N GLY A 202 6.48 12.18 -10.44
CA GLY A 202 5.66 12.69 -11.54
C GLY A 202 6.46 13.69 -12.39
N ASN A 203 6.02 13.87 -13.62
CA ASN A 203 6.58 14.86 -14.54
C ASN A 203 5.46 15.76 -15.06
N PRO A 204 4.91 16.67 -14.20
CA PRO A 204 3.83 17.54 -14.59
C PRO A 204 4.32 18.55 -15.63
N PRO A 205 3.52 18.88 -16.66
CA PRO A 205 3.85 19.96 -17.58
C PRO A 205 3.81 21.31 -16.84
N ALA A 206 4.79 22.17 -17.13
CA ALA A 206 4.81 23.56 -16.68
C ALA A 206 4.65 24.47 -17.91
N LEU A 207 3.64 25.34 -17.86
CA LEU A 207 3.42 26.36 -18.88
C LEU A 207 3.87 27.72 -18.34
N VAL A 208 4.81 28.34 -19.04
CA VAL A 208 5.29 29.68 -18.73
C VAL A 208 4.97 30.56 -19.94
N ASP A 209 4.19 31.59 -19.75
CA ASP A 209 3.87 32.58 -20.78
C ASP A 209 4.69 33.86 -20.61
N ASP A 210 4.53 34.81 -21.54
CA ASP A 210 5.28 36.08 -21.58
C ASP A 210 4.86 37.10 -20.51
N THR A 211 3.83 36.76 -19.72
CA THR A 211 3.38 37.59 -18.56
C THR A 211 3.94 37.10 -17.24
N ALA A 212 4.66 35.97 -17.23
CA ALA A 212 5.23 35.39 -16.02
C ALA A 212 6.38 36.23 -15.47
N ASP A 213 6.40 36.41 -14.15
CA ASP A 213 7.56 36.96 -13.42
C ASP A 213 8.52 35.80 -13.12
N ILE A 214 9.72 35.85 -13.72
CA ILE A 214 10.71 34.76 -13.68
C ILE A 214 11.90 35.17 -12.80
#